data_c611cf2cb2f5d8c3ee827f80ca27a387
#
_entry.id   c611cf2cb2f5d8c3ee827f80ca27a387
#
_cell.length_a   1.000
_cell.length_b   1.000
_cell.length_c   1.000
_cell.angle_alpha   90.00
_cell.angle_beta   90.00
_cell.angle_gamma   90.00
#
_symmetry.space_group_name_H-M   'P 1'
#
loop_
_entity.id
_entity.type
_entity.pdbx_description
1 polymer ?
#
loop_
_entity_poly.entity_id
_entity_poly.type
_entity_poly.pdbx_seq_one_letter_code
_entity_poly.pdbx_strand_id
1 'polypeptide(L)'
;MADKVAAAVAAMALAMTLFAAGFGACTLPASTQLLAQATANDAESPYADGQLTALAVETRGFTVDDYGRGADGEDGARNRIAAAILDAAREASAEGSPVRGRWSAEARKAVAADADGSSPQAALDRLAAVDDAYALDGDALSHLDDCNVLVRTAVPLLWGVTALAAAALAYLLVRRERRLAGTALVVAPAVLIAAFAALGAWAALDFNGLFAAFHAVLFPQGNWTFSYDSLLIGMYPLDFWMGMAGIWFATTLVLSILAIVVGATLRRRPV
;
A
#
# COMPACT_ATOMS: atom_id res chain seq x y z
N MET A 1 40.65 -1.54 3.45
CA MET A 1 39.63 -0.61 4.01
C MET A 1 38.45 -0.46 3.08
N ALA A 2 38.68 -0.21 1.79
CA ALA A 2 37.60 -0.06 0.77
C ALA A 2 36.65 -1.27 0.72
N ASP A 3 37.16 -2.51 0.73
CA ASP A 3 36.31 -3.70 0.63
C ASP A 3 35.39 -3.89 1.86
N LYS A 4 35.86 -3.48 3.07
CA LYS A 4 34.99 -3.51 4.27
C LYS A 4 33.91 -2.45 4.21
N VAL A 5 34.21 -1.28 3.65
CA VAL A 5 33.20 -0.22 3.42
C VAL A 5 32.16 -0.69 2.40
N ALA A 6 32.64 -1.28 1.27
CA ALA A 6 31.76 -1.86 0.27
C ALA A 6 30.85 -2.95 0.85
N ALA A 7 31.35 -3.79 1.75
CA ALA A 7 30.56 -4.82 2.42
C ALA A 7 29.47 -4.22 3.34
N ALA A 8 29.79 -3.15 4.07
CA ALA A 8 28.82 -2.45 4.91
C ALA A 8 27.72 -1.77 4.04
N VAL A 9 28.13 -1.11 2.96
CA VAL A 9 27.19 -0.51 2.00
C VAL A 9 26.29 -1.57 1.37
N ALA A 10 26.89 -2.71 0.94
CA ALA A 10 26.13 -3.84 0.39
C ALA A 10 25.09 -4.37 1.39
N ALA A 11 25.47 -4.53 2.67
CA ALA A 11 24.55 -5.04 3.69
C ALA A 11 23.39 -4.06 3.96
N MET A 12 23.66 -2.76 4.11
CA MET A 12 22.62 -1.76 4.34
C MET A 12 21.70 -1.63 3.14
N ALA A 13 22.25 -1.49 1.94
CA ALA A 13 21.46 -1.37 0.73
C ALA A 13 20.64 -2.64 0.44
N LEU A 14 21.19 -3.82 0.70
CA LEU A 14 20.46 -5.09 0.55
C LEU A 14 19.32 -5.21 1.55
N ALA A 15 19.48 -4.80 2.80
CA ALA A 15 18.38 -4.81 3.77
C ALA A 15 17.21 -3.92 3.28
N MET A 16 17.52 -2.73 2.77
CA MET A 16 16.49 -1.85 2.19
C MET A 16 15.88 -2.44 0.92
N THR A 17 16.66 -3.14 0.08
CA THR A 17 16.16 -3.83 -1.12
C THR A 17 15.18 -4.95 -0.76
N LEU A 18 15.50 -5.76 0.25
CA LEU A 18 14.62 -6.84 0.72
C LEU A 18 13.31 -6.28 1.31
N PHE A 19 13.40 -5.22 2.09
CA PHE A 19 12.26 -4.49 2.63
C PHE A 19 11.38 -3.92 1.49
N ALA A 20 12.01 -3.29 0.50
CA ALA A 20 11.33 -2.71 -0.68
C ALA A 20 10.65 -3.78 -1.54
N ALA A 21 11.25 -4.97 -1.68
CA ALA A 21 10.65 -6.06 -2.44
C ALA A 21 9.34 -6.57 -1.79
N GLY A 22 9.30 -6.66 -0.46
CA GLY A 22 8.07 -6.97 0.27
C GLY A 22 7.00 -5.88 0.11
N PHE A 23 7.38 -4.61 0.21
CA PHE A 23 6.49 -3.48 -0.09
C PHE A 23 5.97 -3.55 -1.53
N GLY A 24 6.84 -3.80 -2.51
CA GLY A 24 6.46 -3.97 -3.91
C GLY A 24 5.44 -5.08 -4.13
N ALA A 25 5.51 -6.19 -3.38
CA ALA A 25 4.49 -7.23 -3.44
C ALA A 25 3.12 -6.74 -2.95
N CYS A 26 3.09 -5.88 -1.92
CA CYS A 26 1.84 -5.28 -1.43
C CYS A 26 1.21 -4.33 -2.45
N THR A 27 2.02 -3.64 -3.26
CA THR A 27 1.50 -2.67 -4.25
C THR A 27 0.93 -3.32 -5.51
N LEU A 28 1.00 -4.64 -5.68
CA LEU A 28 0.42 -5.33 -6.83
C LEU A 28 -1.11 -5.28 -6.80
N PRO A 29 -1.79 -5.03 -7.94
CA PRO A 29 -3.25 -5.07 -8.02
C PRO A 29 -3.82 -6.40 -7.52
N ALA A 30 -3.15 -7.52 -7.82
CA ALA A 30 -3.56 -8.86 -7.38
C ALA A 30 -3.56 -9.02 -5.86
N SER A 31 -2.62 -8.39 -5.14
CA SER A 31 -2.57 -8.42 -3.67
C SER A 31 -3.78 -7.69 -3.08
N THR A 32 -4.10 -6.51 -3.58
CA THR A 32 -5.28 -5.75 -3.16
C THR A 32 -6.57 -6.52 -3.50
N GLN A 33 -6.68 -7.04 -4.71
CA GLN A 33 -7.87 -7.80 -5.12
C GLN A 33 -8.10 -9.04 -4.24
N LEU A 34 -7.04 -9.83 -3.99
CA LEU A 34 -7.12 -11.04 -3.18
C LEU A 34 -7.55 -10.71 -1.75
N LEU A 35 -6.95 -9.71 -1.15
CA LEU A 35 -7.27 -9.33 0.23
C LEU A 35 -8.63 -8.68 0.34
N ALA A 36 -9.00 -7.76 -0.55
CA ALA A 36 -10.33 -7.15 -0.54
C ALA A 36 -11.44 -8.20 -0.71
N GLN A 37 -11.26 -9.19 -1.61
CA GLN A 37 -12.21 -10.31 -1.74
C GLN A 37 -12.33 -11.16 -0.47
N ALA A 38 -11.26 -11.27 0.31
CA ALA A 38 -11.24 -12.08 1.53
C ALA A 38 -11.73 -11.33 2.78
N THR A 39 -11.65 -10.00 2.78
CA THR A 39 -11.85 -9.18 3.98
C THR A 39 -12.91 -8.09 3.84
N ALA A 40 -13.45 -7.85 2.62
CA ALA A 40 -14.54 -6.91 2.43
C ALA A 40 -15.70 -7.29 3.37
N ASN A 41 -16.19 -6.31 4.10
CA ASN A 41 -17.31 -6.50 5.01
C ASN A 41 -18.48 -5.67 4.53
N ASP A 42 -19.37 -6.32 3.80
CA ASP A 42 -20.57 -5.69 3.26
C ASP A 42 -21.72 -5.58 4.26
N ALA A 43 -21.60 -6.17 5.47
CA ALA A 43 -22.72 -6.33 6.40
C ALA A 43 -23.45 -5.00 6.70
N GLU A 44 -22.68 -3.91 6.82
CA GLU A 44 -23.21 -2.58 7.10
C GLU A 44 -22.92 -1.57 5.97
N SER A 45 -22.08 -1.92 5.00
CA SER A 45 -21.72 -1.05 3.87
C SER A 45 -22.89 -0.85 2.91
N PRO A 46 -23.09 0.36 2.34
CA PRO A 46 -24.03 0.58 1.26
C PRO A 46 -23.65 -0.11 -0.07
N TYR A 47 -22.47 -0.70 -0.14
CA TYR A 47 -21.94 -1.43 -1.29
C TYR A 47 -21.89 -2.92 -1.04
N ALA A 48 -22.07 -3.73 -2.08
CA ALA A 48 -21.87 -5.18 -2.02
C ALA A 48 -20.36 -5.52 -2.05
N ASP A 49 -19.97 -6.72 -1.55
CA ASP A 49 -18.57 -7.19 -1.52
C ASP A 49 -17.84 -7.03 -2.84
N GLY A 50 -18.50 -7.38 -3.95
CA GLY A 50 -17.91 -7.25 -5.28
C GLY A 50 -17.63 -5.80 -5.67
N GLN A 51 -18.50 -4.87 -5.26
CA GLN A 51 -18.32 -3.44 -5.50
C GLN A 51 -17.21 -2.87 -4.60
N LEU A 52 -17.17 -3.24 -3.31
CA LEU A 52 -16.08 -2.85 -2.40
C LEU A 52 -14.72 -3.35 -2.93
N THR A 53 -14.67 -4.60 -3.41
CA THR A 53 -13.45 -5.16 -4.01
C THR A 53 -13.01 -4.37 -5.25
N ALA A 54 -13.93 -4.04 -6.15
CA ALA A 54 -13.62 -3.26 -7.35
C ALA A 54 -13.15 -1.85 -6.99
N LEU A 55 -13.83 -1.18 -6.06
CA LEU A 55 -13.45 0.13 -5.56
C LEU A 55 -12.12 0.11 -4.83
N ALA A 56 -11.80 -0.95 -4.08
CA ALA A 56 -10.49 -1.10 -3.43
C ALA A 56 -9.36 -1.19 -4.47
N VAL A 57 -9.55 -1.94 -5.55
CA VAL A 57 -8.55 -2.04 -6.63
C VAL A 57 -8.39 -0.69 -7.36
N GLU A 58 -9.48 0.01 -7.61
CA GLU A 58 -9.49 1.33 -8.24
C GLU A 58 -8.79 2.37 -7.35
N THR A 59 -9.13 2.40 -6.06
CA THR A 59 -8.51 3.29 -5.05
C THR A 59 -7.02 2.97 -4.89
N ARG A 60 -6.62 1.70 -4.95
CA ARG A 60 -5.20 1.32 -5.01
C ARG A 60 -4.52 1.92 -6.24
N GLY A 61 -5.17 1.87 -7.43
CA GLY A 61 -4.66 2.50 -8.64
C GLY A 61 -4.44 4.00 -8.45
N PHE A 62 -5.41 4.71 -7.86
CA PHE A 62 -5.30 6.12 -7.51
C PHE A 62 -4.14 6.40 -6.54
N THR A 63 -3.88 5.51 -5.58
CA THR A 63 -2.87 5.69 -4.53
C THR A 63 -1.46 5.31 -4.97
N VAL A 64 -1.29 4.31 -5.82
CA VAL A 64 0.01 3.71 -6.12
C VAL A 64 0.51 4.01 -7.52
N ASP A 65 -0.41 4.09 -8.50
CA ASP A 65 -0.05 4.29 -9.90
C ASP A 65 -0.05 5.79 -10.28
N ASP A 66 0.35 6.10 -11.51
CA ASP A 66 0.22 7.46 -12.04
C ASP A 66 -1.25 7.89 -12.14
N TYR A 67 -2.13 6.94 -12.45
CA TYR A 67 -3.58 7.11 -12.54
C TYR A 67 -3.99 8.30 -13.44
N GLY A 68 -3.12 8.62 -14.41
CA GLY A 68 -3.30 9.72 -15.37
C GLY A 68 -2.89 11.09 -14.88
N ARG A 69 -2.27 11.21 -13.70
CA ARG A 69 -1.75 12.47 -13.17
C ARG A 69 -0.74 13.13 -14.11
N GLY A 70 0.04 12.33 -14.83
CA GLY A 70 0.99 12.83 -15.83
C GLY A 70 0.34 13.53 -17.02
N ALA A 71 -0.90 13.18 -17.39
CA ALA A 71 -1.62 13.77 -18.52
C ALA A 71 -2.59 14.88 -18.09
N ASP A 72 -3.39 14.61 -17.04
CA ASP A 72 -4.54 15.46 -16.67
C ASP A 72 -4.37 16.14 -15.30
N GLY A 73 -3.22 15.93 -14.65
CA GLY A 73 -2.94 16.46 -13.32
C GLY A 73 -3.73 15.79 -12.19
N GLU A 74 -3.64 16.34 -10.98
CA GLU A 74 -4.34 15.83 -9.80
C GLU A 74 -5.87 15.91 -9.96
N ASP A 75 -6.39 16.99 -10.53
CA ASP A 75 -7.83 17.17 -10.77
C ASP A 75 -8.38 16.08 -11.71
N GLY A 76 -7.61 15.71 -12.74
CA GLY A 76 -7.96 14.62 -13.65
C GLY A 76 -8.02 13.28 -12.93
N ALA A 77 -7.06 12.98 -12.06
CA ALA A 77 -7.04 11.76 -11.26
C ALA A 77 -8.21 11.73 -10.27
N ARG A 78 -8.48 12.81 -9.57
CA ARG A 78 -9.63 12.94 -8.65
C ARG A 78 -10.97 12.77 -9.37
N ASN A 79 -11.14 13.36 -10.55
CA ASN A 79 -12.35 13.17 -11.34
C ASN A 79 -12.53 11.71 -11.80
N ARG A 80 -11.45 10.96 -12.07
CA ARG A 80 -11.56 9.53 -12.44
C ARG A 80 -11.99 8.66 -11.28
N ILE A 81 -11.36 8.80 -10.10
CA ILE A 81 -11.77 8.03 -8.95
C ILE A 81 -13.19 8.40 -8.52
N ALA A 82 -13.57 9.67 -8.60
CA ALA A 82 -14.92 10.13 -8.33
C ALA A 82 -15.93 9.48 -9.30
N ALA A 83 -15.63 9.43 -10.59
CA ALA A 83 -16.48 8.77 -11.58
C ALA A 83 -16.65 7.27 -11.27
N ALA A 84 -15.58 6.57 -10.93
CA ALA A 84 -15.65 5.14 -10.57
C ALA A 84 -16.54 4.89 -9.34
N ILE A 85 -16.42 5.72 -8.30
CA ILE A 85 -17.27 5.62 -7.09
C ILE A 85 -18.72 5.95 -7.43
N LEU A 86 -18.99 6.98 -8.23
CA LEU A 86 -20.35 7.33 -8.65
C LEU A 86 -20.99 6.25 -9.50
N ASP A 87 -20.24 5.57 -10.37
CA ASP A 87 -20.77 4.46 -11.16
C ASP A 87 -21.16 3.29 -10.24
N ALA A 88 -20.32 2.92 -9.28
CA ALA A 88 -20.66 1.93 -8.28
C ALA A 88 -21.87 2.35 -7.42
N ALA A 89 -21.96 3.63 -7.04
CA ALA A 89 -23.06 4.19 -6.29
C ALA A 89 -24.40 4.12 -7.06
N ARG A 90 -24.38 4.39 -8.37
CA ARG A 90 -25.57 4.26 -9.24
C ARG A 90 -26.06 2.81 -9.28
N GLU A 91 -25.16 1.84 -9.44
CA GLU A 91 -25.50 0.42 -9.42
C GLU A 91 -26.03 -0.03 -8.06
N ALA A 92 -25.35 0.34 -6.97
CA ALA A 92 -25.72 -0.06 -5.61
C ALA A 92 -27.08 0.53 -5.17
N SER A 93 -27.40 1.75 -5.58
CA SER A 93 -28.64 2.44 -5.24
C SER A 93 -29.81 2.14 -6.18
N ALA A 94 -29.56 1.46 -7.31
CA ALA A 94 -30.56 1.18 -8.34
C ALA A 94 -31.69 0.25 -7.86
N GLU A 95 -32.83 0.28 -8.57
CA GLU A 95 -33.92 -0.67 -8.34
C GLU A 95 -33.46 -2.10 -8.65
N GLY A 96 -33.75 -3.02 -7.74
CA GLY A 96 -33.31 -4.42 -7.84
C GLY A 96 -31.94 -4.71 -7.25
N SER A 97 -31.16 -3.70 -6.83
CA SER A 97 -29.90 -3.94 -6.12
C SER A 97 -30.16 -4.56 -4.73
N PRO A 98 -29.41 -5.62 -4.36
CA PRO A 98 -29.54 -6.27 -3.06
C PRO A 98 -29.21 -5.34 -1.88
N VAL A 99 -28.38 -4.31 -2.11
CA VAL A 99 -27.94 -3.36 -1.09
C VAL A 99 -28.70 -2.03 -1.13
N ARG A 100 -29.67 -1.86 -2.06
CA ARG A 100 -30.44 -0.63 -2.20
C ARG A 100 -31.08 -0.14 -0.90
N GLY A 101 -31.53 -1.07 -0.05
CA GLY A 101 -32.14 -0.75 1.25
C GLY A 101 -31.20 -0.04 2.24
N ARG A 102 -29.90 -0.11 2.01
CA ARG A 102 -28.86 0.57 2.82
C ARG A 102 -28.63 2.02 2.36
N TRP A 103 -29.17 2.42 1.20
CA TRP A 103 -29.09 3.77 0.65
C TRP A 103 -30.25 4.63 1.17
N SER A 104 -29.92 5.72 1.86
CA SER A 104 -30.92 6.70 2.29
C SER A 104 -31.63 7.36 1.08
N ALA A 105 -32.82 7.92 1.29
CA ALA A 105 -33.48 8.67 0.23
C ALA A 105 -32.66 9.88 -0.23
N GLU A 106 -31.92 10.51 0.68
CA GLU A 106 -31.08 11.65 0.43
C GLU A 106 -29.85 11.26 -0.41
N ALA A 107 -29.16 10.16 -0.07
CA ALA A 107 -28.05 9.64 -0.83
C ALA A 107 -28.48 9.25 -2.27
N ARG A 108 -29.61 8.55 -2.43
CA ARG A 108 -30.15 8.24 -3.76
C ARG A 108 -30.49 9.50 -4.58
N LYS A 109 -30.98 10.55 -3.92
CA LYS A 109 -31.23 11.84 -4.57
C LYS A 109 -29.92 12.51 -4.99
N ALA A 110 -28.88 12.45 -4.15
CA ALA A 110 -27.55 12.98 -4.47
C ALA A 110 -26.93 12.28 -5.68
N VAL A 111 -27.02 10.94 -5.75
CA VAL A 111 -26.60 10.15 -6.93
C VAL A 111 -27.38 10.52 -8.18
N ALA A 112 -28.71 10.70 -8.09
CA ALA A 112 -29.55 11.06 -9.24
C ALA A 112 -29.30 12.48 -9.74
N ALA A 113 -28.90 13.42 -8.88
CA ALA A 113 -28.62 14.82 -9.24
C ALA A 113 -27.32 14.99 -10.04
N ASP A 114 -26.50 13.96 -10.22
CA ASP A 114 -25.29 14.00 -11.04
C ASP A 114 -25.57 14.19 -12.55
N ALA A 115 -26.82 14.03 -12.98
CA ALA A 115 -27.25 14.30 -14.36
C ALA A 115 -27.19 15.80 -14.78
N ASP A 116 -26.91 16.71 -13.85
CA ASP A 116 -26.95 18.17 -14.09
C ASP A 116 -25.67 18.76 -14.73
N GLY A 117 -24.72 17.90 -15.21
CA GLY A 117 -23.50 18.37 -15.88
C GLY A 117 -22.41 18.92 -14.95
N SER A 118 -22.49 18.63 -13.65
CA SER A 118 -21.42 18.91 -12.69
C SER A 118 -20.22 17.96 -12.91
N SER A 119 -19.02 18.38 -12.45
CA SER A 119 -17.86 17.48 -12.49
C SER A 119 -18.08 16.27 -11.59
N PRO A 120 -17.49 15.10 -11.92
CA PRO A 120 -17.57 13.91 -11.06
C PRO A 120 -17.13 14.19 -9.61
N GLN A 121 -16.09 15.02 -9.41
CA GLN A 121 -15.65 15.41 -8.07
C GLN A 121 -16.75 16.18 -7.31
N ALA A 122 -17.40 17.15 -7.94
CA ALA A 122 -18.48 17.91 -7.29
C ALA A 122 -19.71 17.04 -6.95
N ALA A 123 -19.97 16.01 -7.75
CA ALA A 123 -21.02 15.03 -7.46
C ALA A 123 -20.62 14.11 -6.29
N LEU A 124 -19.36 13.67 -6.24
CA LEU A 124 -18.81 12.88 -5.14
C LEU A 124 -18.86 13.66 -3.83
N ASP A 125 -18.46 14.94 -3.83
CA ASP A 125 -18.48 15.81 -2.64
C ASP A 125 -19.91 15.97 -2.08
N ARG A 126 -20.93 16.06 -2.96
CA ARG A 126 -22.33 16.09 -2.52
C ARG A 126 -22.77 14.77 -1.88
N LEU A 127 -22.28 13.65 -2.39
CA LEU A 127 -22.61 12.33 -1.85
C LEU A 127 -21.90 12.11 -0.50
N ALA A 128 -20.63 12.48 -0.39
CA ALA A 128 -19.85 12.43 0.85
C ALA A 128 -20.45 13.35 1.94
N ALA A 129 -21.05 14.49 1.55
CA ALA A 129 -21.73 15.39 2.48
C ALA A 129 -23.02 14.78 3.09
N VAL A 130 -23.57 13.73 2.50
CA VAL A 130 -24.67 12.97 3.12
C VAL A 130 -24.13 12.03 4.19
N ASP A 131 -23.10 11.25 3.84
CA ASP A 131 -22.41 10.32 4.73
C ASP A 131 -21.13 9.81 4.05
N ASP A 132 -20.03 9.66 4.81
CA ASP A 132 -18.74 9.16 4.33
C ASP A 132 -18.77 7.64 4.01
N ALA A 133 -19.81 6.93 4.42
CA ALA A 133 -20.06 5.56 3.99
C ALA A 133 -20.40 5.44 2.49
N TYR A 134 -20.93 6.49 1.88
CA TYR A 134 -21.32 6.48 0.46
C TYR A 134 -20.19 6.91 -0.49
N ALA A 135 -19.23 7.68 -0.01
CA ALA A 135 -18.18 8.25 -0.87
C ALA A 135 -16.90 8.57 -0.08
N LEU A 136 -15.79 8.68 -0.80
CA LEU A 136 -14.58 9.24 -0.20
C LEU A 136 -14.75 10.75 -0.04
N ASP A 137 -14.60 11.23 1.18
CA ASP A 137 -14.62 12.65 1.49
C ASP A 137 -13.30 13.36 1.14
N GLY A 138 -13.24 14.66 1.38
CA GLY A 138 -12.05 15.48 1.08
C GLY A 138 -10.80 15.05 1.86
N ASP A 139 -10.97 14.62 3.11
CA ASP A 139 -9.85 14.17 3.96
C ASP A 139 -9.31 12.81 3.48
N ALA A 140 -10.20 11.87 3.13
CA ALA A 140 -9.82 10.59 2.56
C ALA A 140 -9.08 10.76 1.23
N LEU A 141 -9.59 11.58 0.31
CA LEU A 141 -8.91 11.86 -0.96
C LEU A 141 -7.56 12.54 -0.75
N SER A 142 -7.48 13.51 0.17
CA SER A 142 -6.22 14.17 0.50
C SER A 142 -5.19 13.19 1.08
N HIS A 143 -5.61 12.29 1.97
CA HIS A 143 -4.74 11.25 2.51
C HIS A 143 -4.22 10.30 1.42
N LEU A 144 -5.08 9.89 0.49
CA LEU A 144 -4.70 9.02 -0.64
C LEU A 144 -3.73 9.72 -1.61
N ASP A 145 -3.88 11.03 -1.85
CA ASP A 145 -2.91 11.81 -2.61
C ASP A 145 -1.56 11.89 -1.90
N ASP A 146 -1.53 12.11 -0.59
CA ASP A 146 -0.30 12.08 0.22
C ASP A 146 0.40 10.72 0.13
N CYS A 147 -0.38 9.63 0.18
CA CYS A 147 0.13 8.28 -0.06
C CYS A 147 0.74 8.14 -1.47
N ASN A 148 0.10 8.69 -2.50
CA ASN A 148 0.63 8.66 -3.86
C ASN A 148 1.95 9.43 -3.97
N VAL A 149 2.05 10.62 -3.38
CA VAL A 149 3.29 11.41 -3.34
C VAL A 149 4.40 10.62 -2.65
N LEU A 150 4.09 9.96 -1.53
CA LEU A 150 5.05 9.12 -0.81
C LEU A 150 5.55 7.95 -1.69
N VAL A 151 4.65 7.23 -2.35
CA VAL A 151 5.00 6.09 -3.23
C VAL A 151 5.84 6.57 -4.42
N ARG A 152 5.42 7.61 -5.11
CA ARG A 152 6.14 8.17 -6.27
C ARG A 152 7.52 8.70 -5.92
N THR A 153 7.71 9.16 -4.70
CA THR A 153 9.02 9.63 -4.21
C THR A 153 9.89 8.45 -3.76
N ALA A 154 9.31 7.49 -3.05
CA ALA A 154 10.06 6.37 -2.49
C ALA A 154 10.54 5.36 -3.54
N VAL A 155 9.69 5.04 -4.53
CA VAL A 155 9.99 3.97 -5.52
C VAL A 155 11.29 4.23 -6.31
N PRO A 156 11.55 5.40 -6.89
CA PRO A 156 12.81 5.68 -7.57
C PRO A 156 14.04 5.59 -6.64
N LEU A 157 13.90 6.04 -5.39
CA LEU A 157 14.97 5.94 -4.40
C LEU A 157 15.28 4.47 -4.06
N LEU A 158 14.25 3.64 -3.91
CA LEU A 158 14.40 2.20 -3.65
C LEU A 158 15.05 1.47 -4.83
N TRP A 159 14.76 1.85 -6.07
CA TRP A 159 15.48 1.36 -7.25
C TRP A 159 16.95 1.77 -7.24
N GLY A 160 17.27 3.02 -6.88
CA GLY A 160 18.64 3.49 -6.71
C GLY A 160 19.40 2.71 -5.65
N VAL A 161 18.77 2.45 -4.50
CA VAL A 161 19.35 1.63 -3.42
C VAL A 161 19.57 0.18 -3.86
N THR A 162 18.63 -0.39 -4.62
CA THR A 162 18.76 -1.75 -5.19
C THR A 162 19.93 -1.83 -6.16
N ALA A 163 20.09 -0.84 -7.03
CA ALA A 163 21.25 -0.75 -7.93
C ALA A 163 22.56 -0.62 -7.16
N LEU A 164 22.57 0.16 -6.08
CA LEU A 164 23.74 0.29 -5.19
C LEU A 164 24.09 -1.03 -4.51
N ALA A 165 23.09 -1.78 -4.01
CA ALA A 165 23.30 -3.11 -3.43
C ALA A 165 23.93 -4.07 -4.43
N ALA A 166 23.39 -4.12 -5.66
CA ALA A 166 23.90 -4.94 -6.74
C ALA A 166 25.34 -4.56 -7.13
N ALA A 167 25.62 -3.26 -7.28
CA ALA A 167 26.95 -2.75 -7.61
C ALA A 167 27.99 -3.07 -6.52
N ALA A 168 27.63 -2.88 -5.25
CA ALA A 168 28.52 -3.17 -4.12
C ALA A 168 28.83 -4.68 -3.99
N LEU A 169 27.83 -5.54 -4.18
CA LEU A 169 28.01 -6.98 -4.20
C LEU A 169 28.87 -7.42 -5.41
N ALA A 170 28.59 -6.87 -6.60
CA ALA A 170 29.39 -7.15 -7.80
C ALA A 170 30.86 -6.73 -7.61
N TYR A 171 31.11 -5.54 -7.05
CA TYR A 171 32.45 -5.08 -6.71
C TYR A 171 33.18 -6.08 -5.83
N LEU A 172 32.58 -6.55 -4.74
CA LEU A 172 33.19 -7.52 -3.83
C LEU A 172 33.49 -8.85 -4.54
N LEU A 173 32.60 -9.32 -5.42
CA LEU A 173 32.77 -10.55 -6.17
C LEU A 173 33.92 -10.43 -7.20
N VAL A 174 34.01 -9.33 -7.91
CA VAL A 174 35.11 -9.02 -8.86
C VAL A 174 36.45 -8.94 -8.12
N ARG A 175 36.46 -8.33 -6.94
CA ARG A 175 37.62 -8.27 -6.03
C ARG A 175 37.95 -9.62 -5.38
N ARG A 176 37.17 -10.68 -5.66
CA ARG A 176 37.28 -12.02 -5.06
C ARG A 176 37.04 -12.04 -3.54
N GLU A 177 36.48 -11.00 -2.96
CA GLU A 177 36.13 -10.86 -1.54
C GLU A 177 34.82 -11.61 -1.19
N ARG A 178 34.76 -12.90 -1.56
CA ARG A 178 33.58 -13.77 -1.41
C ARG A 178 33.07 -13.85 0.02
N ARG A 179 34.03 -13.85 1.01
CA ARG A 179 33.66 -13.89 2.44
C ARG A 179 32.93 -12.62 2.86
N LEU A 180 33.37 -11.45 2.40
CA LEU A 180 32.71 -10.18 2.68
C LEU A 180 31.34 -10.09 2.00
N ALA A 181 31.24 -10.46 0.72
CA ALA A 181 29.97 -10.52 -0.01
C ALA A 181 29.00 -11.48 0.69
N GLY A 182 29.46 -12.68 1.05
CA GLY A 182 28.65 -13.65 1.78
C GLY A 182 28.22 -13.18 3.17
N THR A 183 29.07 -12.38 3.84
CA THR A 183 28.71 -11.78 5.14
C THR A 183 27.63 -10.73 4.98
N ALA A 184 27.68 -9.86 3.97
CA ALA A 184 26.65 -8.89 3.67
C ALA A 184 25.29 -9.57 3.38
N LEU A 185 25.30 -10.66 2.58
CA LEU A 185 24.13 -11.47 2.26
C LEU A 185 23.52 -12.22 3.46
N VAL A 186 24.25 -12.40 4.55
CA VAL A 186 23.73 -13.01 5.79
C VAL A 186 23.31 -11.96 6.80
N VAL A 187 24.11 -10.91 6.97
CA VAL A 187 23.86 -9.88 8.00
C VAL A 187 22.63 -9.02 7.66
N ALA A 188 22.51 -8.62 6.39
CA ALA A 188 21.38 -7.78 5.96
C ALA A 188 20.01 -8.40 6.29
N PRO A 189 19.71 -9.64 5.84
CA PRO A 189 18.43 -10.26 6.18
C PRO A 189 18.29 -10.58 7.67
N ALA A 190 19.37 -10.90 8.38
CA ALA A 190 19.30 -11.18 9.83
C ALA A 190 18.84 -9.93 10.61
N VAL A 191 19.39 -8.75 10.28
CA VAL A 191 18.97 -7.47 10.88
C VAL A 191 17.53 -7.16 10.52
N LEU A 192 17.13 -7.37 9.27
CA LEU A 192 15.76 -7.10 8.80
C LEU A 192 14.76 -8.03 9.48
N ILE A 193 15.03 -9.31 9.60
CA ILE A 193 14.16 -10.27 10.32
C ILE A 193 14.03 -9.87 11.79
N ALA A 194 15.11 -9.46 12.44
CA ALA A 194 15.06 -8.97 13.82
C ALA A 194 14.20 -7.72 13.95
N ALA A 195 14.29 -6.78 13.00
CA ALA A 195 13.45 -5.58 12.97
C ALA A 195 11.96 -5.94 12.80
N PHE A 196 11.63 -6.84 11.86
CA PHE A 196 10.26 -7.32 11.68
C PHE A 196 9.74 -8.06 12.92
N ALA A 197 10.57 -8.84 13.59
CA ALA A 197 10.18 -9.51 14.83
C ALA A 197 9.85 -8.49 15.94
N ALA A 198 10.64 -7.42 16.06
CA ALA A 198 10.39 -6.34 17.01
C ALA A 198 9.10 -5.58 16.70
N LEU A 199 8.87 -5.23 15.41
CA LEU A 199 7.64 -4.57 14.97
C LEU A 199 6.41 -5.48 15.15
N GLY A 200 6.55 -6.76 14.84
CA GLY A 200 5.48 -7.75 15.04
C GLY A 200 5.14 -7.96 16.52
N ALA A 201 6.14 -7.96 17.40
CA ALA A 201 5.91 -7.98 18.84
C ALA A 201 5.18 -6.71 19.32
N TRP A 202 5.56 -5.54 18.82
CA TRP A 202 4.84 -4.29 19.13
C TRP A 202 3.40 -4.36 18.61
N ALA A 203 3.17 -4.76 17.35
CA ALA A 203 1.84 -4.92 16.78
C ALA A 203 0.96 -5.87 17.61
N ALA A 204 1.53 -6.97 18.13
CA ALA A 204 0.81 -7.95 18.95
C ALA A 204 0.44 -7.40 20.34
N LEU A 205 1.22 -6.48 20.89
CA LEU A 205 0.99 -5.87 22.20
C LEU A 205 0.10 -4.63 22.11
N ASP A 206 0.30 -3.81 21.09
CA ASP A 206 -0.39 -2.53 20.87
C ASP A 206 -0.39 -2.16 19.38
N PHE A 207 -1.32 -2.75 18.63
CA PHE A 207 -1.48 -2.47 17.21
C PHE A 207 -1.82 -0.99 16.96
N ASN A 208 -2.73 -0.43 17.76
CA ASN A 208 -3.17 0.96 17.58
C ASN A 208 -2.02 1.94 17.81
N GLY A 209 -1.18 1.71 18.82
CA GLY A 209 0.01 2.53 19.06
C GLY A 209 1.02 2.41 17.91
N LEU A 210 1.28 1.22 17.38
CA LEU A 210 2.14 1.04 16.23
C LEU A 210 1.57 1.74 14.98
N PHE A 211 0.27 1.56 14.72
CA PHE A 211 -0.43 2.19 13.61
C PHE A 211 -0.35 3.73 13.68
N ALA A 212 -0.67 4.29 14.85
CA ALA A 212 -0.60 5.73 15.09
C ALA A 212 0.84 6.27 14.94
N ALA A 213 1.84 5.58 15.49
CA ALA A 213 3.23 5.98 15.36
C ALA A 213 3.70 5.98 13.89
N PHE A 214 3.34 4.95 13.13
CA PHE A 214 3.63 4.86 11.70
C PHE A 214 3.01 6.03 10.92
N HIS A 215 1.71 6.30 11.15
CA HIS A 215 1.03 7.39 10.46
C HIS A 215 1.55 8.77 10.88
N ALA A 216 1.84 9.00 12.16
CA ALA A 216 2.40 10.27 12.62
C ALA A 216 3.77 10.58 11.99
N VAL A 217 4.57 9.57 11.66
CA VAL A 217 5.87 9.76 10.99
C VAL A 217 5.68 10.06 9.50
N LEU A 218 4.76 9.38 8.82
CA LEU A 218 4.57 9.51 7.37
C LEU A 218 3.61 10.64 7.00
N PHE A 219 2.63 10.92 7.86
CA PHE A 219 1.53 11.87 7.63
C PHE A 219 1.38 12.82 8.83
N PRO A 220 2.36 13.70 9.07
CA PRO A 220 2.35 14.60 10.23
C PRO A 220 1.21 15.62 10.20
N GLN A 221 0.54 15.82 9.06
CA GLN A 221 -0.62 16.68 8.88
C GLN A 221 -1.89 16.15 9.55
N GLY A 222 -1.98 14.83 9.86
CA GLY A 222 -3.05 14.25 10.68
C GLY A 222 -4.34 13.86 9.97
N ASN A 223 -4.40 13.86 8.64
CA ASN A 223 -5.57 13.52 7.81
C ASN A 223 -5.71 12.00 7.55
N TRP A 224 -5.47 11.15 8.55
CA TRP A 224 -5.46 9.68 8.39
C TRP A 224 -6.39 8.95 9.39
N THR A 225 -7.31 9.66 10.01
CA THR A 225 -8.28 9.08 10.94
C THR A 225 -9.66 9.17 10.33
N PHE A 226 -10.32 8.04 10.10
CA PHE A 226 -11.60 7.92 9.40
C PHE A 226 -12.62 7.20 10.28
N SER A 227 -13.91 7.43 10.01
CA SER A 227 -15.01 6.71 10.65
C SER A 227 -14.93 5.22 10.34
N TYR A 228 -15.32 4.38 11.29
CA TYR A 228 -15.28 2.92 11.11
C TYR A 228 -16.17 2.43 9.95
N ASP A 229 -17.28 3.11 9.71
CA ASP A 229 -18.26 2.85 8.68
C ASP A 229 -18.00 3.61 7.36
N SER A 230 -16.94 4.43 7.28
CA SER A 230 -16.59 5.13 6.06
C SER A 230 -16.29 4.17 4.90
N LEU A 231 -16.52 4.61 3.66
CA LEU A 231 -16.20 3.83 2.46
C LEU A 231 -14.73 3.39 2.43
N LEU A 232 -13.80 4.25 2.89
CA LEU A 232 -12.38 3.93 2.92
C LEU A 232 -12.09 2.74 3.85
N ILE A 233 -12.67 2.73 5.04
CA ILE A 233 -12.49 1.62 6.00
C ILE A 233 -13.28 0.38 5.55
N GLY A 234 -14.43 0.54 4.89
CA GLY A 234 -15.17 -0.57 4.27
C GLY A 234 -14.36 -1.31 3.19
N MET A 235 -13.60 -0.56 2.37
CA MET A 235 -12.69 -1.14 1.37
C MET A 235 -11.42 -1.77 1.98
N TYR A 236 -10.90 -1.17 3.07
CA TYR A 236 -9.62 -1.51 3.69
C TYR A 236 -9.75 -1.72 5.20
N PRO A 237 -10.54 -2.71 5.63
CA PRO A 237 -10.71 -3.00 7.07
C PRO A 237 -9.38 -3.49 7.70
N LEU A 238 -9.36 -3.60 9.02
CA LEU A 238 -8.17 -4.04 9.76
C LEU A 238 -7.58 -5.36 9.23
N ASP A 239 -8.43 -6.32 8.91
CA ASP A 239 -8.01 -7.64 8.40
C ASP A 239 -7.30 -7.53 7.04
N PHE A 240 -7.67 -6.56 6.20
CA PHE A 240 -6.96 -6.24 4.98
C PHE A 240 -5.51 -5.81 5.27
N TRP A 241 -5.31 -4.91 6.22
CA TRP A 241 -3.97 -4.43 6.60
C TRP A 241 -3.12 -5.51 7.26
N MET A 242 -3.75 -6.38 8.06
CA MET A 242 -3.09 -7.57 8.60
C MET A 242 -2.64 -8.52 7.49
N GLY A 243 -3.47 -8.71 6.46
CA GLY A 243 -3.12 -9.47 5.26
C GLY A 243 -1.97 -8.85 4.48
N MET A 244 -1.98 -7.52 4.28
CA MET A 244 -0.88 -6.79 3.64
C MET A 244 0.44 -6.95 4.42
N ALA A 245 0.41 -6.83 5.74
CA ALA A 245 1.57 -7.09 6.59
C ALA A 245 2.07 -8.53 6.43
N GLY A 246 1.16 -9.50 6.31
CA GLY A 246 1.48 -10.90 6.04
C GLY A 246 2.19 -11.11 4.70
N ILE A 247 1.70 -10.49 3.61
CA ILE A 247 2.32 -10.53 2.27
C ILE A 247 3.72 -9.91 2.33
N TRP A 248 3.84 -8.75 2.95
CA TRP A 248 5.12 -8.07 3.11
C TRP A 248 6.14 -8.94 3.83
N PHE A 249 5.76 -9.44 5.01
CA PHE A 249 6.61 -10.29 5.82
C PHE A 249 7.01 -11.58 5.09
N ALA A 250 6.06 -12.29 4.48
CA ALA A 250 6.31 -13.55 3.78
C ALA A 250 7.28 -13.36 2.60
N THR A 251 7.06 -12.33 1.77
CA THR A 251 7.93 -12.00 0.63
C THR A 251 9.34 -11.67 1.11
N THR A 252 9.46 -10.80 2.11
CA THR A 252 10.74 -10.41 2.70
C THR A 252 11.46 -11.60 3.32
N LEU A 253 10.75 -12.48 4.02
CA LEU A 253 11.30 -13.69 4.65
C LEU A 253 11.85 -14.68 3.62
N VAL A 254 11.08 -14.96 2.56
CA VAL A 254 11.51 -15.87 1.48
C VAL A 254 12.78 -15.35 0.82
N LEU A 255 12.82 -14.09 0.44
CA LEU A 255 14.00 -13.46 -0.18
C LEU A 255 15.20 -13.42 0.79
N SER A 256 14.94 -13.19 2.08
CA SER A 256 15.95 -13.22 3.14
C SER A 256 16.58 -14.61 3.30
N ILE A 257 15.77 -15.66 3.29
CA ILE A 257 16.26 -17.05 3.34
C ILE A 257 17.14 -17.36 2.13
N LEU A 258 16.72 -16.97 0.93
CA LEU A 258 17.50 -17.15 -0.29
C LEU A 258 18.84 -16.41 -0.21
N ALA A 259 18.85 -15.16 0.25
CA ALA A 259 20.06 -14.37 0.44
C ALA A 259 21.01 -15.05 1.46
N ILE A 260 20.49 -15.53 2.60
CA ILE A 260 21.27 -16.25 3.62
C ILE A 260 21.90 -17.53 3.04
N VAL A 261 21.13 -18.33 2.29
CA VAL A 261 21.64 -19.57 1.68
C VAL A 261 22.77 -19.26 0.70
N VAL A 262 22.59 -18.27 -0.19
CA VAL A 262 23.65 -17.84 -1.11
C VAL A 262 24.85 -17.30 -0.35
N GLY A 263 24.64 -16.45 0.64
CA GLY A 263 25.71 -15.89 1.47
C GLY A 263 26.52 -16.95 2.22
N ALA A 264 25.85 -17.94 2.81
CA ALA A 264 26.49 -19.06 3.49
C ALA A 264 27.34 -19.91 2.54
N THR A 265 26.87 -20.16 1.32
CA THR A 265 27.63 -20.92 0.31
C THR A 265 28.89 -20.15 -0.15
N LEU A 266 28.79 -18.83 -0.35
CA LEU A 266 29.93 -17.98 -0.71
C LEU A 266 30.99 -17.94 0.37
N ARG A 267 30.59 -17.97 1.66
CA ARG A 267 31.51 -17.97 2.81
C ARG A 267 32.30 -19.29 2.95
N ARG A 268 31.70 -20.40 2.53
CA ARG A 268 32.28 -21.75 2.66
C ARG A 268 33.28 -22.11 1.54
N ARG A 269 33.21 -21.44 0.38
CA ARG A 269 34.12 -21.74 -0.74
C ARG A 269 35.51 -21.20 -0.40
N PRO A 270 36.55 -22.06 -0.37
CA PRO A 270 37.92 -21.60 -0.21
C PRO A 270 38.31 -20.66 -1.37
N VAL A 271 39.19 -19.73 -1.09
CA VAL A 271 39.75 -18.75 -2.06
C VAL A 271 40.61 -19.48 -3.08
#